data_74f4679f73d56180954dd2feea04f244
#
_entry.id   74f4679f73d56180954dd2feea04f244
#
_cell.length_a   1.000
_cell.length_b   1.000
_cell.length_c   1.000
_cell.angle_alpha   90.00
_cell.angle_beta   90.00
_cell.angle_gamma   90.00
#
_symmetry.space_group_name_H-M   'P 1'
#
loop_
_entity.id
_entity.type
_entity.pdbx_description
1 polymer ?
#
loop_
_entity_poly.entity_id
_entity_poly.type
_entity_poly.pdbx_seq_one_letter_code
_entity_poly.pdbx_strand_id
1 'polypeptide(L)'
;AREREEKSRRNLSLLLKQSEKEPDNPYVYYQLGKGFEMAGDYGKSCQYYARGLSFPLDPSLAYVQAMVVSNGFNLLRLGRFEEALAY
;
A
#
# COMPACT_ATOMS: atom_id res chain seq x y z
N ALA A 1 -21.79 -2.44 -7.44
CA ALA A 1 -20.55 -1.70 -7.70
C ALA A 1 -20.42 -0.44 -6.87
N ARG A 2 -21.50 0.37 -6.74
CA ARG A 2 -21.46 1.60 -5.92
C ARG A 2 -21.22 1.33 -4.44
N GLU A 3 -21.83 0.28 -3.89
CA GLU A 3 -21.66 -0.07 -2.47
C GLU A 3 -20.21 -0.42 -2.14
N ARG A 4 -19.52 -1.13 -3.03
CA ARG A 4 -18.11 -1.48 -2.84
C ARG A 4 -17.21 -0.25 -2.90
N GLU A 5 -17.49 0.67 -3.81
CA GLU A 5 -16.75 1.92 -3.94
C GLU A 5 -16.92 2.80 -2.69
N GLU A 6 -18.14 2.92 -2.17
CA GLU A 6 -18.41 3.69 -0.96
C GLU A 6 -17.72 3.10 0.26
N LYS A 7 -17.77 1.77 0.43
CA LYS A 7 -17.08 1.10 1.53
C LYS A 7 -15.57 1.28 1.43
N SER A 8 -15.01 1.15 0.23
CA SER A 8 -13.58 1.36 0.00
C SER A 8 -13.17 2.79 0.33
N ARG A 9 -13.96 3.78 -0.07
CA ARG A 9 -13.69 5.19 0.23
C ARG A 9 -13.73 5.47 1.73
N ARG A 10 -14.72 4.94 2.44
CA ARG A 10 -14.82 5.09 3.89
C ARG A 10 -13.62 4.46 4.59
N ASN A 11 -13.27 3.25 4.18
CA ASN A 11 -12.15 2.53 4.75
C ASN A 11 -10.84 3.29 4.53
N LEU A 12 -10.62 3.80 3.32
CA LEU A 12 -9.44 4.61 3.01
C LEU A 12 -9.40 5.89 3.83
N SER A 13 -10.54 6.56 3.98
CA SER A 13 -10.65 7.78 4.79
C SER A 13 -10.25 7.51 6.25
N LEU A 14 -10.75 6.41 6.83
CA LEU A 14 -10.43 6.01 8.19
C LEU A 14 -8.95 5.66 8.34
N LEU A 15 -8.40 4.93 7.37
CA LEU A 15 -6.99 4.55 7.36
C LEU A 15 -6.07 5.77 7.22
N LEU A 16 -6.46 6.77 6.42
CA LEU A 16 -5.72 8.01 6.29
C LEU A 16 -5.67 8.75 7.62
N LYS A 17 -6.79 8.83 8.33
CA LYS A 17 -6.84 9.42 9.67
C LYS A 17 -5.98 8.65 10.66
N GLN A 18 -6.01 7.32 10.58
CA GLN A 18 -5.20 6.48 11.45
C GLN A 18 -3.70 6.69 11.18
N SER A 19 -3.30 6.86 9.92
CA SER A 19 -1.90 7.12 9.58
C SER A 19 -1.40 8.46 10.14
N GLU A 20 -2.28 9.44 10.28
CA GLU A 20 -1.94 10.72 10.92
C GLU A 20 -1.69 10.55 12.41
N LYS A 21 -2.45 9.66 13.07
CA LYS A 21 -2.30 9.38 14.50
C LYS A 21 -1.14 8.43 14.78
N GLU A 22 -0.85 7.52 13.86
CA GLU A 22 0.17 6.48 14.00
C GLU A 22 1.13 6.52 12.82
N PRO A 23 1.88 7.63 12.62
CA PRO A 23 2.73 7.78 11.44
C PRO A 23 3.90 6.79 11.38
N ASP A 24 4.22 6.14 12.51
CA ASP A 24 5.30 5.16 12.62
C ASP A 24 4.82 3.72 12.56
N ASN A 25 3.55 3.49 12.20
CA ASN A 25 2.99 2.15 12.12
C ASN A 25 2.99 1.65 10.67
N PRO A 26 3.94 0.78 10.28
CA PRO A 26 4.04 0.30 8.90
C PRO A 26 2.83 -0.52 8.46
N TYR A 27 2.12 -1.17 9.37
CA TYR A 27 0.95 -1.96 9.05
C TYR A 27 -0.18 -1.09 8.49
N VAL A 28 -0.32 0.14 8.98
CA VAL A 28 -1.30 1.10 8.46
C VAL A 28 -0.99 1.44 7.00
N TYR A 29 0.29 1.63 6.67
CA TYR A 29 0.71 1.91 5.30
C TYR A 29 0.49 0.71 4.37
N TYR A 30 0.66 -0.50 4.87
CA TYR A 30 0.29 -1.71 4.15
C TYR A 30 -1.20 -1.71 3.79
N GLN A 31 -2.06 -1.43 4.76
CA GLN A 31 -3.50 -1.37 4.55
C GLN A 31 -3.89 -0.25 3.57
N LEU A 32 -3.25 0.91 3.66
CA LEU A 32 -3.47 2.02 2.72
C LEU A 32 -3.06 1.63 1.29
N GLY A 33 -1.88 1.04 1.14
CA GLY A 33 -1.41 0.59 -0.15
C GLY A 33 -2.37 -0.41 -0.78
N LYS A 34 -2.84 -1.36 0.00
CA LYS A 34 -3.80 -2.36 -0.46
C LYS A 34 -5.14 -1.73 -0.86
N GLY A 35 -5.63 -0.78 -0.06
CA GLY A 35 -6.88 -0.09 -0.35
C GLY A 35 -6.82 0.70 -1.64
N PHE A 36 -5.75 1.46 -1.87
CA PHE A 36 -5.57 2.21 -3.11
C PHE A 36 -5.38 1.29 -4.31
N GLU A 37 -4.67 0.16 -4.14
CA GLU A 37 -4.53 -0.84 -5.19
C GLU A 37 -5.89 -1.38 -5.63
N MET A 38 -6.75 -1.72 -4.68
CA MET A 38 -8.10 -2.20 -4.96
C MET A 38 -8.98 -1.14 -5.62
N ALA A 39 -8.72 0.13 -5.34
CA ALA A 39 -9.41 1.26 -5.96
C ALA A 39 -8.87 1.60 -7.36
N GLY A 40 -7.80 0.93 -7.79
CA GLY A 40 -7.19 1.17 -9.09
C GLY A 40 -6.19 2.33 -9.11
N ASP A 41 -5.90 2.94 -7.96
CA ASP A 41 -4.91 4.02 -7.85
C ASP A 41 -3.54 3.43 -7.50
N TYR A 42 -2.88 2.88 -8.50
CA TYR A 42 -1.61 2.18 -8.32
C TYR A 42 -0.48 3.13 -7.94
N GLY A 43 -0.54 4.38 -8.36
CA GLY A 43 0.45 5.40 -8.01
C GLY A 43 0.49 5.66 -6.50
N LYS A 44 -0.68 5.91 -5.91
CA LYS A 44 -0.79 6.10 -4.46
C LYS A 44 -0.48 4.82 -3.69
N SER A 45 -0.94 3.68 -4.22
CA SER A 45 -0.63 2.39 -3.63
C SER A 45 0.88 2.18 -3.49
N CYS A 46 1.64 2.44 -4.54
CA CYS A 46 3.10 2.37 -4.50
C CYS A 46 3.70 3.30 -3.45
N GLN A 47 3.19 4.53 -3.35
CA GLN A 47 3.67 5.50 -2.38
C GLN A 47 3.53 5.00 -0.95
N TYR A 48 2.37 4.44 -0.61
CA TYR A 48 2.11 3.93 0.74
C TYR A 48 2.87 2.65 1.04
N TYR A 49 2.97 1.74 0.08
CA TYR A 49 3.78 0.54 0.25
C TYR A 49 5.26 0.90 0.45
N ALA A 50 5.80 1.81 -0.35
CA ALA A 50 7.17 2.25 -0.22
C ALA A 50 7.42 2.89 1.15
N ARG A 51 6.47 3.69 1.64
CA ARG A 51 6.56 4.31 2.95
C ARG A 51 6.57 3.27 4.06
N GLY A 52 5.69 2.27 3.98
CA GLY A 52 5.68 1.17 4.94
C GLY A 52 6.98 0.37 4.92
N LEU A 53 7.52 0.12 3.74
CA LEU A 53 8.77 -0.61 3.58
C LEU A 53 10.01 0.18 4.00
N SER A 54 9.88 1.50 4.21
CA SER A 54 11.01 2.33 4.68
C SER A 54 11.33 2.12 6.16
N PHE A 55 10.43 1.50 6.92
CA PHE A 55 10.67 1.18 8.34
C PHE A 55 11.53 -0.08 8.48
N PRO A 56 12.28 -0.23 9.59
CA PRO A 56 13.03 -1.46 9.85
C PRO A 56 12.05 -2.58 10.20
N LEU A 57 11.75 -3.43 9.22
CA LEU A 57 10.76 -4.49 9.32
C LEU A 57 11.41 -5.87 9.31
N ASP A 58 10.78 -6.82 10.01
CA ASP A 58 11.17 -8.22 9.94
C ASP A 58 10.67 -8.78 8.59
N PRO A 59 11.58 -9.23 7.70
CA PRO A 59 11.19 -9.74 6.40
C PRO A 59 10.41 -11.05 6.44
N SER A 60 10.35 -11.72 7.59
CA SER A 60 9.57 -12.95 7.76
C SER A 60 8.08 -12.68 7.97
N LEU A 61 7.69 -11.43 8.28
CA LEU A 61 6.29 -11.08 8.49
C LEU A 61 5.51 -11.14 7.17
N ALA A 62 4.33 -11.75 7.23
CA ALA A 62 3.50 -11.96 6.03
C ALA A 62 3.12 -10.66 5.34
N TYR A 63 2.76 -9.62 6.11
CA TYR A 63 2.35 -8.35 5.50
C TYR A 63 3.53 -7.61 4.85
N VAL A 64 4.74 -7.79 5.37
CA VAL A 64 5.95 -7.23 4.76
C VAL A 64 6.21 -7.86 3.41
N GLN A 65 6.11 -9.19 3.33
CA GLN A 65 6.24 -9.92 2.07
C GLN A 65 5.16 -9.51 1.08
N ALA A 66 3.93 -9.34 1.56
CA ALA A 66 2.81 -8.88 0.73
C ALA A 66 3.07 -7.48 0.17
N MET A 67 3.62 -6.56 0.97
CA MET A 67 3.96 -5.22 0.49
C MET A 67 5.01 -5.25 -0.62
N VAL A 68 6.06 -6.05 -0.45
CA VAL A 68 7.12 -6.17 -1.47
C VAL A 68 6.56 -6.69 -2.78
N VAL A 69 5.78 -7.78 -2.72
CA VAL A 69 5.20 -8.40 -3.91
C VAL A 69 4.20 -7.46 -4.58
N SER A 70 3.28 -6.90 -3.82
CA SER A 70 2.25 -6.01 -4.36
C SER A 70 2.85 -4.73 -4.94
N ASN A 71 3.86 -4.16 -4.29
CA ASN A 71 4.55 -2.97 -4.78
C ASN A 71 5.25 -3.27 -6.11
N GLY A 72 5.90 -4.43 -6.23
CA GLY A 72 6.52 -4.86 -7.47
C GLY A 72 5.50 -4.95 -8.61
N PHE A 73 4.34 -5.56 -8.38
CA PHE A 73 3.28 -5.64 -9.38
C PHE A 73 2.74 -4.26 -9.76
N ASN A 74 2.55 -3.37 -8.79
CA ASN A 74 2.09 -2.02 -9.05
C ASN A 74 3.08 -1.24 -9.92
N LEU A 75 4.37 -1.37 -9.66
CA LEU A 75 5.41 -0.73 -10.47
C LEU A 75 5.39 -1.25 -11.90
N LEU A 76 5.18 -2.56 -12.08
CA LEU A 76 5.03 -3.14 -13.41
C LEU A 76 3.80 -2.58 -14.14
N ARG A 77 2.67 -2.45 -13.44
CA ARG A 77 1.44 -1.87 -14.01
C ARG A 77 1.62 -0.41 -14.41
N LEU A 78 2.48 0.32 -13.71
CA LEU A 78 2.81 1.72 -14.02
C LEU A 78 3.89 1.86 -15.09
N GLY A 79 4.46 0.75 -15.58
CA GLY A 79 5.54 0.76 -16.54
C GLY A 79 6.90 1.10 -15.96
N ARG A 80 7.04 1.03 -14.63
CA ARG A 80 8.29 1.35 -13.92
C ARG A 80 9.10 0.08 -13.67
N PHE A 81 9.52 -0.56 -14.75
CA PHE A 81 10.11 -1.90 -14.73
C PHE A 81 11.42 -1.98 -13.94
N GLU A 82 12.29 -0.96 -14.08
CA GLU A 82 13.57 -0.94 -13.38
C GLU A 82 13.39 -0.92 -11.87
N GLU A 83 12.44 -0.13 -11.38
CA GLU A 83 12.11 -0.06 -9.95
C GLU A 83 11.50 -1.38 -9.45
N ALA A 84 10.68 -2.03 -10.27
CA ALA A 84 10.08 -3.32 -9.94
C ALA A 84 11.15 -4.38 -9.75
N LEU A 85 12.19 -4.38 -10.57
CA LEU A 85 13.30 -5.33 -10.48
C LEU A 85 14.16 -5.12 -9.23
N ALA A 86 14.13 -3.92 -8.63
CA ALA A 86 14.85 -3.62 -7.40
C ALA A 86 14.20 -4.23 -6.16
N TYR A 87 12.97 -4.65 -6.25
CA TYR A 87 12.24 -5.34 -5.19
C TYR A 87 12.23 -6.84 -5.45
#